data_17addb492cff521bd4479e64f57500ae
#
_entry.id   17addb492cff521bd4479e64f57500ae
#
_cell.length_a   1.000
_cell.length_b   1.000
_cell.length_c   1.000
_cell.angle_alpha   90.00
_cell.angle_beta   90.00
_cell.angle_gamma   90.00
#
_symmetry.space_group_name_H-M   'P 1'
#
loop_
_entity.id
_entity.type
_entity.pdbx_description
1 polymer ?
#
loop_
_entity_poly.entity_id
_entity_poly.type
_entity_poly.pdbx_seq_one_letter_code
_entity_poly.pdbx_strand_id
1 'polypeptide(L)'
;MKKWFSLILCLLLAITVFAGCGDAAQTQSPSPDNSAAISPAPTPGSDDEKEQLMESLREEFLAKADEVVVDEDSVTFQDASAADTITIQKNPGETVNLYASFTTLWYEAGGTVVGCIGGSTSQELYEEYIGRDITADENMTVVATSSSASRWDVESIIALQPDLIICSTAMSGYSTIQAPAEAAGIPVIAVEYNDFSDYLKWFKVFCNLNDQAELWDTVAMKALDEVVEVLAESPTEDNPTVFSMFASGDELQANTSNTVVGGMISALNGVNIADNWENSTGAERLDINIETVYGANPEIILVQCHAGEEDARELVETIYGDNPVFQAVPFTCLVEVHDEFDGVSPVCFHVPFVKR
;
A
#
# COMPACT_ATOMS: atom_id res chain seq x y z
N MET A 1 16.43 10.73 -8.60
CA MET A 1 15.90 12.10 -8.72
C MET A 1 14.69 12.21 -9.65
N LYS A 2 14.65 11.64 -10.87
CA LYS A 2 13.46 11.73 -11.76
C LYS A 2 12.27 10.86 -11.32
N LYS A 3 12.51 9.75 -10.64
CA LYS A 3 11.50 8.74 -10.28
C LYS A 3 10.67 9.13 -9.04
N TRP A 4 11.27 9.83 -8.10
CA TRP A 4 10.58 10.38 -6.91
C TRP A 4 9.60 11.51 -7.26
N PHE A 5 9.91 12.29 -8.31
CA PHE A 5 9.01 13.34 -8.79
C PHE A 5 7.64 12.80 -9.27
N SER A 6 7.58 11.54 -9.69
CA SER A 6 6.35 10.90 -10.14
C SER A 6 5.42 10.52 -8.98
N LEU A 7 5.98 10.07 -7.84
CA LEU A 7 5.20 9.72 -6.63
C LEU A 7 4.51 10.96 -6.06
N ILE A 8 5.27 12.04 -5.92
CA ILE A 8 4.76 13.36 -5.50
C ILE A 8 3.74 13.88 -6.52
N LEU A 9 3.99 13.69 -7.82
CA LEU A 9 3.07 14.15 -8.86
C LEU A 9 1.74 13.37 -8.84
N CYS A 10 1.75 12.09 -8.50
CA CYS A 10 0.52 11.30 -8.40
C CYS A 10 -0.33 11.68 -7.18
N LEU A 11 0.30 11.91 -6.03
CA LEU A 11 -0.40 12.43 -4.85
C LEU A 11 -0.90 13.87 -5.09
N LEU A 12 -0.07 14.74 -5.69
CA LEU A 12 -0.47 16.11 -6.05
C LEU A 12 -1.58 16.14 -7.12
N LEU A 13 -1.64 15.16 -8.04
CA LEU A 13 -2.74 15.05 -9.00
C LEU A 13 -4.04 14.58 -8.33
N ALA A 14 -3.96 13.75 -7.30
CA ALA A 14 -5.13 13.42 -6.48
C ALA A 14 -5.71 14.68 -5.80
N ILE A 15 -4.85 15.57 -5.30
CA ILE A 15 -5.26 16.85 -4.69
C ILE A 15 -5.88 17.81 -5.72
N THR A 16 -5.38 17.85 -6.97
CA THR A 16 -5.94 18.75 -7.99
C THR A 16 -7.32 18.33 -8.50
N VAL A 17 -7.73 17.08 -8.32
CA VAL A 17 -9.10 16.65 -8.63
C VAL A 17 -10.12 17.24 -7.65
N PHE A 18 -9.70 17.52 -6.40
CA PHE A 18 -10.56 18.19 -5.40
C PHE A 18 -10.79 19.69 -5.65
N ALA A 19 -9.94 20.36 -6.43
CA ALA A 19 -10.03 21.81 -6.69
C ALA A 19 -10.85 22.19 -7.94
N GLY A 20 -11.43 21.24 -8.70
CA GLY A 20 -11.92 21.42 -10.04
C GLY A 20 -13.41 21.24 -10.30
N CYS A 21 -14.32 21.41 -9.36
CA CYS A 21 -15.77 21.42 -9.65
C CYS A 21 -16.46 22.70 -9.18
N GLY A 22 -16.48 23.68 -10.04
CA GLY A 22 -17.26 24.88 -9.86
C GLY A 22 -17.31 25.74 -11.12
N ASP A 23 -18.08 25.33 -12.12
CA ASP A 23 -18.76 26.24 -13.03
C ASP A 23 -19.69 25.45 -13.96
N ALA A 24 -20.96 25.58 -13.76
CA ALA A 24 -21.96 25.24 -14.76
C ALA A 24 -23.12 26.20 -14.76
N ALA A 25 -23.15 26.97 -15.84
CA ALA A 25 -24.32 27.48 -16.56
C ALA A 25 -25.27 28.46 -15.87
N GLN A 26 -25.14 29.70 -16.30
CA GLN A 26 -26.11 30.79 -16.20
C GLN A 26 -27.46 30.47 -16.83
N THR A 27 -28.52 30.70 -16.08
CA THR A 27 -29.79 31.23 -16.63
C THR A 27 -30.25 32.42 -15.77
N GLN A 28 -30.53 33.54 -16.43
CA GLN A 28 -30.86 34.84 -15.88
C GLN A 28 -32.31 34.92 -15.38
N SER A 29 -32.55 35.50 -14.24
CA SER A 29 -33.24 36.78 -13.89
C SER A 29 -34.17 36.65 -12.67
N PRO A 30 -34.53 37.70 -11.93
CA PRO A 30 -33.83 38.91 -11.55
C PRO A 30 -33.69 39.09 -9.99
N SER A 31 -32.85 40.05 -9.60
CA SER A 31 -32.55 40.52 -8.24
C SER A 31 -33.76 40.84 -7.36
N PRO A 32 -33.58 40.76 -6.02
CA PRO A 32 -33.19 41.94 -5.31
C PRO A 32 -31.99 41.80 -4.36
N ASP A 33 -31.33 42.94 -4.13
CA ASP A 33 -30.23 43.19 -3.22
C ASP A 33 -30.26 42.38 -1.90
N ASN A 34 -29.21 41.62 -1.68
CA ASN A 34 -28.70 41.37 -0.34
C ASN A 34 -27.17 41.18 -0.43
N SER A 35 -26.43 42.22 -0.03
CA SER A 35 -25.00 42.13 0.19
C SER A 35 -24.74 41.17 1.33
N ALA A 36 -24.64 39.87 0.99
CA ALA A 36 -23.96 38.90 1.84
C ALA A 36 -22.47 38.96 1.47
N ALA A 37 -21.68 39.39 2.41
CA ALA A 37 -20.22 39.39 2.34
C ALA A 37 -19.78 37.99 1.97
N ILE A 38 -19.12 37.88 0.81
CA ILE A 38 -18.39 36.66 0.42
C ILE A 38 -17.33 36.46 1.50
N SER A 39 -17.48 35.44 2.34
CA SER A 39 -16.41 35.02 3.23
C SER A 39 -15.19 34.72 2.33
N PRO A 40 -14.02 35.28 2.66
CA PRO A 40 -12.81 34.92 1.92
C PRO A 40 -12.60 33.40 2.06
N ALA A 41 -12.19 32.75 0.96
CA ALA A 41 -11.72 31.39 1.00
C ALA A 41 -10.69 31.25 2.15
N PRO A 42 -10.66 30.12 2.87
CA PRO A 42 -9.70 29.92 3.95
C PRO A 42 -8.30 30.16 3.41
N THR A 43 -7.58 31.05 4.05
CA THR A 43 -6.16 31.28 3.78
C THR A 43 -5.44 29.98 4.11
N PRO A 44 -4.51 29.47 3.27
CA PRO A 44 -3.64 28.37 3.68
C PRO A 44 -3.07 28.67 5.05
N GLY A 45 -3.06 27.68 5.96
CA GLY A 45 -2.51 27.82 7.30
C GLY A 45 -1.11 28.46 7.26
N SER A 46 -0.74 29.11 8.35
CA SER A 46 0.59 29.73 8.41
C SER A 46 1.68 28.67 8.22
N ASP A 47 2.86 29.06 7.78
CA ASP A 47 4.02 28.14 7.64
C ASP A 47 4.28 27.38 8.96
N ASP A 48 4.04 28.03 10.10
CA ASP A 48 4.15 27.42 11.43
C ASP A 48 3.11 26.29 11.66
N GLU A 49 1.89 26.43 11.15
CA GLU A 49 0.85 25.39 11.26
C GLU A 49 1.17 24.19 10.37
N LYS A 50 1.68 24.44 9.16
CA LYS A 50 2.15 23.37 8.27
C LYS A 50 3.30 22.60 8.91
N GLU A 51 4.29 23.27 9.47
CA GLU A 51 5.44 22.65 10.13
C GLU A 51 5.00 21.79 11.35
N GLN A 52 4.06 22.28 12.16
CA GLN A 52 3.50 21.51 13.27
C GLN A 52 2.74 20.28 12.81
N LEU A 53 1.98 20.37 11.72
CA LEU A 53 1.29 19.22 11.14
C LEU A 53 2.29 18.19 10.62
N MET A 54 3.33 18.62 9.91
CA MET A 54 4.38 17.74 9.41
C MET A 54 5.09 16.99 10.55
N GLU A 55 5.38 17.67 11.67
CA GLU A 55 5.99 17.02 12.83
C GLU A 55 5.04 15.99 13.48
N SER A 56 3.76 16.33 13.62
CA SER A 56 2.77 15.40 14.13
C SER A 56 2.61 14.15 13.25
N LEU A 57 2.61 14.32 11.93
CA LEU A 57 2.55 13.20 10.99
C LEU A 57 3.81 12.32 11.06
N ARG A 58 5.00 12.94 11.24
CA ARG A 58 6.24 12.18 11.45
C ARG A 58 6.17 11.31 12.70
N GLU A 59 5.76 11.89 13.83
CA GLU A 59 5.60 11.16 15.08
C GLU A 59 4.61 9.99 14.92
N GLU A 60 3.48 10.21 14.25
CA GLU A 60 2.48 9.19 14.01
C GLU A 60 3.04 8.04 13.16
N PHE A 61 3.66 8.35 12.02
CA PHE A 61 4.20 7.31 11.13
C PHE A 61 5.38 6.55 11.74
N LEU A 62 6.20 7.19 12.56
CA LEU A 62 7.36 6.56 13.20
C LEU A 62 6.99 5.70 14.40
N ALA A 63 5.79 5.82 14.95
CA ALA A 63 5.41 5.16 16.21
C ALA A 63 5.70 3.65 16.21
N LYS A 64 5.34 2.92 15.15
CA LYS A 64 5.62 1.48 15.04
C LYS A 64 7.12 1.18 14.87
N ALA A 65 7.83 2.02 14.14
CA ALA A 65 9.27 1.87 13.94
C ALA A 65 10.07 2.18 15.22
N ASP A 66 9.59 3.09 16.07
CA ASP A 66 10.26 3.44 17.33
C ASP A 66 10.18 2.34 18.40
N GLU A 67 9.24 1.41 18.25
CA GLU A 67 9.17 0.21 19.08
C GLU A 67 10.26 -0.83 18.74
N VAL A 68 10.94 -0.70 17.60
CA VAL A 68 12.01 -1.59 17.17
C VAL A 68 13.29 -1.26 17.95
N VAL A 69 13.77 -2.24 18.73
CA VAL A 69 15.01 -2.13 19.50
C VAL A 69 16.16 -2.75 18.70
N VAL A 70 17.20 -1.95 18.47
CA VAL A 70 18.39 -2.36 17.73
C VAL A 70 19.57 -2.41 18.69
N ASP A 71 20.09 -3.63 18.93
CA ASP A 71 21.31 -3.88 19.70
C ASP A 71 22.51 -4.05 18.76
N GLU A 72 23.70 -4.29 19.34
CA GLU A 72 24.94 -4.51 18.58
C GLU A 72 24.81 -5.71 17.63
N ASP A 73 24.28 -6.84 18.12
CA ASP A 73 24.23 -8.12 17.38
C ASP A 73 22.81 -8.56 17.00
N SER A 74 21.77 -7.86 17.41
CA SER A 74 20.40 -8.30 17.23
C SER A 74 19.40 -7.15 17.03
N VAL A 75 18.22 -7.51 16.52
CA VAL A 75 17.06 -6.63 16.42
C VAL A 75 15.89 -7.29 17.12
N THR A 76 15.22 -6.56 18.03
CA THR A 76 14.05 -7.01 18.79
C THR A 76 12.84 -6.19 18.38
N PHE A 77 11.76 -6.86 18.00
CA PHE A 77 10.53 -6.25 17.52
C PHE A 77 9.34 -7.19 17.74
N GLN A 78 8.14 -6.66 17.68
CA GLN A 78 6.91 -7.45 17.63
C GLN A 78 6.57 -7.76 16.20
N ASP A 79 6.29 -9.02 15.87
CA ASP A 79 5.74 -9.44 14.57
C ASP A 79 4.24 -9.78 14.68
N ALA A 80 3.63 -10.19 13.56
CA ALA A 80 2.20 -10.52 13.53
C ALA A 80 1.86 -11.91 14.09
N SER A 81 2.85 -12.71 14.50
CA SER A 81 2.62 -14.09 14.96
C SER A 81 2.24 -14.20 16.44
N ALA A 82 2.66 -13.26 17.27
CA ALA A 82 2.54 -13.33 18.71
C ALA A 82 2.30 -11.96 19.35
N ALA A 83 1.81 -12.01 20.61
CA ALA A 83 1.69 -10.81 21.44
C ALA A 83 3.05 -10.33 22.01
N ASP A 84 4.04 -11.20 22.02
CA ASP A 84 5.37 -10.94 22.56
C ASP A 84 6.37 -10.57 21.46
N THR A 85 7.41 -9.82 21.83
CA THR A 85 8.51 -9.47 20.91
C THR A 85 9.37 -10.68 20.58
N ILE A 86 9.91 -10.69 19.37
CA ILE A 86 10.93 -11.65 18.93
C ILE A 86 12.28 -10.94 18.78
N THR A 87 13.36 -11.70 18.95
CA THR A 87 14.73 -11.21 18.76
C THR A 87 15.44 -12.04 17.71
N ILE A 88 15.91 -11.38 16.65
CA ILE A 88 16.63 -12.01 15.53
C ILE A 88 18.06 -11.49 15.52
N GLN A 89 19.04 -12.39 15.30
CA GLN A 89 20.44 -12.01 15.14
C GLN A 89 20.66 -11.30 13.81
N LYS A 90 21.52 -10.27 13.79
CA LYS A 90 21.92 -9.58 12.57
C LYS A 90 22.71 -10.49 11.62
N ASN A 91 22.67 -10.15 10.34
CA ASN A 91 23.31 -10.92 9.26
C ASN A 91 22.85 -12.40 9.26
N PRO A 92 21.52 -12.67 9.12
CA PRO A 92 20.98 -14.02 9.16
C PRO A 92 21.42 -14.76 7.90
N GLY A 93 22.49 -14.87 7.43
CA GLY A 93 23.05 -15.65 6.34
C GLY A 93 22.03 -16.04 5.26
N GLU A 94 21.63 -17.31 5.23
CA GLU A 94 20.68 -17.83 4.23
C GLU A 94 19.23 -17.51 4.62
N THR A 95 18.57 -16.66 3.85
CA THR A 95 17.18 -16.22 4.09
C THR A 95 16.24 -16.79 3.02
N VAL A 96 15.07 -17.26 3.42
CA VAL A 96 13.95 -17.62 2.54
C VAL A 96 12.83 -16.62 2.74
N ASN A 97 12.35 -16.01 1.64
CA ASN A 97 11.23 -15.08 1.69
C ASN A 97 10.03 -15.64 0.90
N LEU A 98 8.89 -15.77 1.58
CA LEU A 98 7.70 -16.45 1.09
C LEU A 98 6.63 -15.48 0.56
N TYR A 99 7.01 -14.22 0.28
CA TYR A 99 6.14 -13.22 -0.32
C TYR A 99 6.94 -12.26 -1.20
N ALA A 100 6.54 -12.11 -2.46
CA ALA A 100 7.36 -11.39 -3.45
C ALA A 100 7.64 -9.94 -3.06
N SER A 101 6.63 -9.17 -2.63
CA SER A 101 6.81 -7.77 -2.20
C SER A 101 7.73 -7.63 -0.99
N PHE A 102 7.74 -8.61 -0.07
CA PHE A 102 8.69 -8.58 1.05
C PHE A 102 10.10 -9.02 0.62
N THR A 103 10.19 -9.81 -0.46
CA THR A 103 11.48 -10.10 -1.07
C THR A 103 12.10 -8.82 -1.65
N THR A 104 11.33 -8.01 -2.37
CA THR A 104 11.81 -6.73 -2.90
C THR A 104 12.22 -5.77 -1.79
N LEU A 105 11.39 -5.64 -0.74
CA LEU A 105 11.71 -4.83 0.44
C LEU A 105 12.97 -5.32 1.18
N TRP A 106 13.17 -6.63 1.27
CA TRP A 106 14.39 -7.23 1.86
C TRP A 106 15.65 -6.87 1.06
N TYR A 107 15.56 -6.92 -0.29
CA TYR A 107 16.65 -6.50 -1.17
C TYR A 107 16.92 -4.99 -1.08
N GLU A 108 15.88 -4.17 -1.03
CA GLU A 108 15.99 -2.73 -0.83
C GLU A 108 16.70 -2.40 0.50
N ALA A 109 16.44 -3.18 1.53
CA ALA A 109 17.09 -3.11 2.83
C ALA A 109 18.48 -3.80 2.88
N GLY A 110 19.08 -4.10 1.72
CA GLY A 110 20.43 -4.64 1.59
C GLY A 110 20.59 -6.13 1.74
N GLY A 111 19.49 -6.89 1.87
CA GLY A 111 19.50 -8.34 2.03
C GLY A 111 19.54 -9.11 0.70
N THR A 112 19.68 -10.42 0.81
CA THR A 112 19.57 -11.39 -0.29
C THR A 112 18.82 -12.63 0.18
N VAL A 113 18.30 -13.43 -0.75
CA VAL A 113 17.59 -14.67 -0.40
C VAL A 113 18.15 -15.88 -1.18
N VAL A 114 17.99 -17.07 -0.62
CA VAL A 114 18.30 -18.37 -1.27
C VAL A 114 17.03 -19.11 -1.70
N GLY A 115 15.88 -18.66 -1.25
CA GLY A 115 14.57 -19.18 -1.64
C GLY A 115 13.52 -18.09 -1.70
N CYS A 116 12.71 -18.11 -2.76
CA CYS A 116 11.67 -17.10 -3.00
C CYS A 116 10.43 -17.68 -3.69
N ILE A 117 9.40 -16.86 -3.79
CA ILE A 117 8.21 -17.14 -4.59
C ILE A 117 8.52 -16.83 -6.07
N GLY A 118 8.10 -17.70 -6.98
CA GLY A 118 8.18 -17.51 -8.42
C GLY A 118 6.81 -17.23 -9.05
N GLY A 119 6.76 -17.30 -10.38
CA GLY A 119 5.60 -16.99 -11.21
C GLY A 119 5.72 -15.62 -11.88
N SER A 120 4.92 -15.35 -12.92
CA SER A 120 5.07 -14.16 -13.77
C SER A 120 5.01 -12.85 -12.97
N THR A 121 3.99 -12.69 -12.14
CA THR A 121 3.84 -11.48 -11.29
C THR A 121 5.04 -11.26 -10.35
N SER A 122 5.57 -12.35 -9.76
CA SER A 122 6.74 -12.22 -8.88
C SER A 122 8.00 -11.88 -9.65
N GLN A 123 8.17 -12.45 -10.86
CA GLN A 123 9.30 -12.17 -11.73
C GLN A 123 9.28 -10.70 -12.19
N GLU A 124 8.11 -10.18 -12.59
CA GLU A 124 7.92 -8.78 -12.94
C GLU A 124 8.31 -7.86 -11.78
N LEU A 125 7.83 -8.14 -10.55
CA LEU A 125 8.23 -7.41 -9.36
C LEU A 125 9.75 -7.42 -9.13
N TYR A 126 10.40 -8.57 -9.30
CA TYR A 126 11.84 -8.67 -9.11
C TYR A 126 12.62 -7.90 -10.19
N GLU A 127 12.19 -8.00 -11.45
CA GLU A 127 12.81 -7.23 -12.55
C GLU A 127 12.68 -5.73 -12.30
N GLU A 128 11.52 -5.29 -11.82
CA GLU A 128 11.23 -3.88 -11.55
C GLU A 128 12.01 -3.34 -10.34
N TYR A 129 11.91 -3.99 -9.19
CA TYR A 129 12.43 -3.45 -7.93
C TYR A 129 13.86 -3.90 -7.60
N ILE A 130 14.29 -5.07 -8.09
CA ILE A 130 15.65 -5.58 -7.89
C ILE A 130 16.52 -5.36 -9.14
N GLY A 131 15.86 -5.05 -10.29
CA GLY A 131 16.51 -4.83 -11.58
C GLY A 131 16.86 -6.11 -12.33
N ARG A 132 16.37 -7.27 -11.89
CA ARG A 132 16.57 -8.57 -12.52
C ARG A 132 15.62 -9.64 -11.97
N ASP A 133 15.31 -10.64 -12.78
CA ASP A 133 14.60 -11.84 -12.30
C ASP A 133 15.55 -12.72 -11.45
N ILE A 134 15.37 -12.68 -10.14
CA ILE A 134 16.17 -13.47 -9.18
C ILE A 134 15.82 -14.97 -9.24
N THR A 135 14.66 -15.34 -9.78
CA THR A 135 14.25 -16.76 -9.89
C THR A 135 15.13 -17.52 -10.87
N ALA A 136 15.83 -16.82 -11.75
CA ALA A 136 16.77 -17.38 -12.71
C ALA A 136 18.20 -17.57 -12.17
N ASP A 137 18.49 -17.15 -10.95
CA ASP A 137 19.81 -17.29 -10.32
C ASP A 137 20.14 -18.75 -10.06
N GLU A 138 21.38 -19.17 -10.31
CA GLU A 138 21.83 -20.57 -10.24
C GLU A 138 21.61 -21.21 -8.85
N ASN A 139 21.67 -20.40 -7.78
CA ASN A 139 21.51 -20.87 -6.40
C ASN A 139 20.15 -20.53 -5.79
N MET A 140 19.23 -20.01 -6.58
CA MET A 140 17.88 -19.68 -6.11
C MET A 140 16.97 -20.89 -6.12
N THR A 141 16.24 -21.11 -5.05
CA THR A 141 15.17 -22.11 -4.98
C THR A 141 13.81 -21.42 -5.05
N VAL A 142 13.05 -21.72 -6.09
CA VAL A 142 11.65 -21.28 -6.18
C VAL A 142 10.79 -22.24 -5.36
N VAL A 143 10.27 -21.78 -4.22
CA VAL A 143 9.53 -22.60 -3.26
C VAL A 143 8.02 -22.59 -3.46
N ALA A 144 7.53 -21.73 -4.34
CA ALA A 144 6.16 -21.72 -4.87
C ALA A 144 6.14 -20.95 -6.19
N THR A 145 5.15 -21.22 -7.05
CA THR A 145 5.07 -20.65 -8.41
C THR A 145 3.97 -19.61 -8.59
N SER A 146 3.37 -19.15 -7.50
CA SER A 146 2.32 -18.13 -7.51
C SER A 146 2.41 -17.30 -6.25
N SER A 147 2.27 -15.99 -6.38
CA SER A 147 2.19 -15.05 -5.24
C SER A 147 0.99 -15.33 -4.34
N SER A 148 -0.10 -15.87 -4.90
CA SER A 148 -1.27 -16.33 -4.16
C SER A 148 -1.14 -17.78 -3.68
N ALA A 149 0.08 -18.34 -3.68
CA ALA A 149 0.32 -19.73 -3.34
C ALA A 149 -0.18 -20.06 -1.93
N SER A 150 -1.32 -20.71 -1.88
CA SER A 150 -1.86 -21.32 -0.67
C SER A 150 -1.03 -22.52 -0.21
N ARG A 151 -0.01 -22.92 -0.97
CA ARG A 151 0.84 -24.08 -0.70
C ARG A 151 2.28 -23.75 -1.00
N TRP A 152 3.04 -23.55 0.04
CA TRP A 152 4.49 -23.52 -0.04
C TRP A 152 5.04 -24.93 -0.03
N ASP A 153 6.13 -25.17 -0.75
CA ASP A 153 6.88 -26.43 -0.67
C ASP A 153 7.71 -26.43 0.64
N VAL A 154 7.03 -26.76 1.74
CA VAL A 154 7.62 -26.74 3.08
C VAL A 154 8.82 -27.67 3.17
N GLU A 155 8.83 -28.82 2.48
CA GLU A 155 9.95 -29.76 2.48
C GLU A 155 11.19 -29.11 1.85
N SER A 156 11.02 -28.45 0.69
CA SER A 156 12.12 -27.73 0.04
C SER A 156 12.59 -26.54 0.88
N ILE A 157 11.69 -25.78 1.52
CA ILE A 157 12.05 -24.66 2.39
C ILE A 157 12.94 -25.14 3.55
N ILE A 158 12.52 -26.19 4.26
CA ILE A 158 13.28 -26.73 5.40
C ILE A 158 14.58 -27.41 4.94
N ALA A 159 14.59 -28.02 3.76
CA ALA A 159 15.79 -28.65 3.20
C ALA A 159 16.90 -27.64 2.85
N LEU A 160 16.56 -26.39 2.57
CA LEU A 160 17.52 -25.28 2.39
C LEU A 160 18.26 -24.95 3.70
N GLN A 161 17.74 -25.36 4.86
CA GLN A 161 18.28 -25.03 6.18
C GLN A 161 18.55 -23.53 6.35
N PRO A 162 17.56 -22.65 6.03
CA PRO A 162 17.79 -21.22 6.12
C PRO A 162 17.99 -20.77 7.56
N ASP A 163 18.73 -19.69 7.75
CA ASP A 163 18.90 -19.03 9.04
C ASP A 163 17.68 -18.17 9.42
N LEU A 164 16.86 -17.79 8.43
CA LEU A 164 15.65 -16.98 8.60
C LEU A 164 14.61 -17.29 7.53
N ILE A 165 13.35 -17.33 7.95
CA ILE A 165 12.19 -17.34 7.05
C ILE A 165 11.39 -16.05 7.26
N ILE A 166 11.04 -15.36 6.16
CA ILE A 166 10.16 -14.19 6.16
C ILE A 166 8.87 -14.58 5.42
N CYS A 167 7.71 -14.31 6.00
CA CYS A 167 6.42 -14.65 5.39
C CYS A 167 5.33 -13.65 5.79
N SER A 168 4.21 -13.67 5.05
CA SER A 168 3.02 -12.89 5.38
C SER A 168 1.99 -13.74 6.12
N THR A 169 1.39 -13.18 7.16
CA THR A 169 0.25 -13.81 7.86
C THR A 169 -1.01 -13.88 6.99
N ALA A 170 -1.14 -12.99 6.01
CA ALA A 170 -2.23 -13.01 5.03
C ALA A 170 -2.18 -14.23 4.08
N MET A 171 -1.03 -14.90 3.96
CA MET A 171 -0.88 -16.08 3.12
C MET A 171 -1.41 -17.33 3.80
N SER A 172 -2.28 -18.09 3.14
CA SER A 172 -2.85 -19.34 3.69
C SER A 172 -1.78 -20.41 4.02
N GLY A 173 -0.61 -20.35 3.40
CA GLY A 173 0.55 -21.19 3.70
C GLY A 173 1.20 -20.90 5.05
N TYR A 174 0.98 -19.73 5.63
CA TYR A 174 1.58 -19.33 6.91
C TYR A 174 1.39 -20.37 8.03
N SER A 175 0.15 -20.86 8.18
CA SER A 175 -0.15 -21.91 9.18
C SER A 175 0.58 -23.24 8.95
N THR A 176 1.10 -23.48 7.75
CA THR A 176 1.78 -24.74 7.40
C THR A 176 3.28 -24.70 7.63
N ILE A 177 3.90 -23.50 7.68
CA ILE A 177 5.35 -23.35 7.85
C ILE A 177 5.78 -23.28 9.33
N GLN A 178 4.94 -22.75 10.23
CA GLN A 178 5.30 -22.47 11.61
C GLN A 178 5.86 -23.69 12.35
N ALA A 179 5.09 -24.77 12.44
CA ALA A 179 5.51 -25.96 13.20
C ALA A 179 6.74 -26.67 12.60
N PRO A 180 6.88 -26.84 11.27
CA PRO A 180 8.12 -27.35 10.66
C PRO A 180 9.34 -26.47 10.94
N ALA A 181 9.23 -25.15 10.84
CA ALA A 181 10.32 -24.21 11.11
C ALA A 181 10.74 -24.28 12.58
N GLU A 182 9.78 -24.26 13.52
CA GLU A 182 10.04 -24.42 14.96
C GLU A 182 10.76 -25.74 15.27
N ALA A 183 10.29 -26.84 14.68
CA ALA A 183 10.93 -28.16 14.85
C ALA A 183 12.36 -28.21 14.31
N ALA A 184 12.65 -27.43 13.26
CA ALA A 184 13.99 -27.28 12.69
C ALA A 184 14.85 -26.23 13.41
N GLY A 185 14.29 -25.46 14.34
CA GLY A 185 14.98 -24.37 15.03
C GLY A 185 15.22 -23.15 14.14
N ILE A 186 14.44 -22.97 13.08
CA ILE A 186 14.55 -21.86 12.13
C ILE A 186 13.61 -20.72 12.57
N PRO A 187 14.10 -19.51 12.83
CA PRO A 187 13.27 -18.37 13.16
C PRO A 187 12.40 -17.95 11.96
N VAL A 188 11.18 -17.53 12.27
CA VAL A 188 10.21 -17.04 11.29
C VAL A 188 9.81 -15.62 11.67
N ILE A 189 9.90 -14.68 10.73
CA ILE A 189 9.31 -13.35 10.85
C ILE A 189 7.97 -13.36 10.12
N ALA A 190 6.90 -13.10 10.86
CA ALA A 190 5.55 -13.00 10.33
C ALA A 190 5.20 -11.52 10.08
N VAL A 191 5.19 -11.12 8.83
CA VAL A 191 4.95 -9.73 8.43
C VAL A 191 3.45 -9.51 8.21
N GLU A 192 2.94 -8.45 8.80
CA GLU A 192 1.68 -7.80 8.44
C GLU A 192 2.02 -6.39 7.95
N TYR A 193 1.41 -5.99 6.84
CA TYR A 193 1.73 -4.74 6.17
C TYR A 193 0.45 -4.14 5.59
N ASN A 194 -0.05 -3.08 6.21
CA ASN A 194 -1.32 -2.46 5.85
C ASN A 194 -1.19 -0.96 5.56
N ASP A 195 -0.17 -0.30 6.11
CA ASP A 195 0.00 1.14 6.01
C ASP A 195 1.48 1.57 5.91
N PHE A 196 1.70 2.88 5.76
CA PHE A 196 3.05 3.44 5.64
C PHE A 196 3.86 3.30 6.94
N SER A 197 3.20 3.27 8.12
CA SER A 197 3.90 3.01 9.39
C SER A 197 4.45 1.58 9.44
N ASP A 198 3.74 0.61 8.83
CA ASP A 198 4.24 -0.76 8.70
C ASP A 198 5.45 -0.83 7.76
N TYR A 199 5.45 -0.07 6.65
CA TYR A 199 6.62 0.06 5.78
C TYR A 199 7.84 0.54 6.58
N LEU A 200 7.71 1.63 7.31
CA LEU A 200 8.80 2.18 8.11
C LEU A 200 9.30 1.19 9.16
N LYS A 201 8.40 0.52 9.86
CA LYS A 201 8.74 -0.53 10.84
C LYS A 201 9.56 -1.64 10.19
N TRP A 202 9.04 -2.23 9.11
CA TRP A 202 9.70 -3.38 8.48
C TRP A 202 10.99 -2.99 7.78
N PHE A 203 11.06 -1.80 7.18
CA PHE A 203 12.31 -1.30 6.63
C PHE A 203 13.38 -1.12 7.71
N LYS A 204 13.01 -0.56 8.89
CA LYS A 204 13.92 -0.43 10.04
C LYS A 204 14.42 -1.79 10.53
N VAL A 205 13.51 -2.77 10.64
CA VAL A 205 13.88 -4.14 11.01
C VAL A 205 14.86 -4.72 9.99
N PHE A 206 14.52 -4.68 8.71
CA PHE A 206 15.27 -5.35 7.66
C PHE A 206 16.63 -4.72 7.40
N CYS A 207 16.74 -3.39 7.30
CA CYS A 207 18.04 -2.75 7.10
C CYS A 207 19.00 -2.99 8.28
N ASN A 208 18.48 -3.04 9.52
CA ASN A 208 19.31 -3.35 10.67
C ASN A 208 19.67 -4.84 10.77
N LEU A 209 18.79 -5.75 10.38
CA LEU A 209 19.13 -7.17 10.26
C LEU A 209 20.23 -7.42 9.23
N ASN A 210 20.23 -6.66 8.13
CA ASN A 210 21.24 -6.75 7.06
C ASN A 210 22.51 -5.93 7.31
N ASP A 211 22.66 -5.33 8.51
CA ASP A 211 23.78 -4.46 8.86
C ASP A 211 23.97 -3.28 7.89
N GLN A 212 22.86 -2.74 7.39
CA GLN A 212 22.76 -1.61 6.46
C GLN A 212 21.96 -0.46 7.08
N ALA A 213 22.28 -0.13 8.34
CA ALA A 213 21.51 0.85 9.13
C ALA A 213 21.44 2.24 8.47
N GLU A 214 22.42 2.60 7.62
CA GLU A 214 22.44 3.87 6.89
C GLU A 214 21.32 3.97 5.83
N LEU A 215 20.75 2.85 5.40
CA LEU A 215 19.60 2.86 4.51
C LEU A 215 18.35 3.41 5.19
N TRP A 216 18.27 3.32 6.52
CA TRP A 216 17.20 3.97 7.28
C TRP A 216 17.12 5.47 6.96
N ASP A 217 18.23 6.18 7.05
CA ASP A 217 18.26 7.64 6.82
C ASP A 217 18.15 7.99 5.33
N THR A 218 18.76 7.19 4.46
CA THR A 218 18.86 7.52 3.04
C THR A 218 17.68 7.07 2.19
N VAL A 219 16.90 6.10 2.69
CA VAL A 219 15.72 5.56 2.00
C VAL A 219 14.45 5.85 2.80
N ALA A 220 14.28 5.24 3.98
CA ALA A 220 13.02 5.31 4.72
C ALA A 220 12.68 6.72 5.21
N MET A 221 13.63 7.43 5.83
CA MET A 221 13.39 8.78 6.33
C MET A 221 13.15 9.79 5.19
N LYS A 222 13.78 9.57 4.04
CA LYS A 222 13.50 10.37 2.86
C LYS A 222 12.12 10.12 2.30
N ALA A 223 11.66 8.86 2.26
CA ALA A 223 10.29 8.53 1.88
C ALA A 223 9.28 9.15 2.86
N LEU A 224 9.57 9.12 4.16
CA LEU A 224 8.74 9.76 5.17
C LEU A 224 8.63 11.27 4.93
N ASP A 225 9.73 11.96 4.68
CA ASP A 225 9.73 13.40 4.41
C ASP A 225 8.82 13.74 3.22
N GLU A 226 8.90 12.98 2.14
CA GLU A 226 8.10 13.18 0.93
C GLU A 226 6.61 12.90 1.18
N VAL A 227 6.27 11.84 1.90
CA VAL A 227 4.88 11.51 2.26
C VAL A 227 4.28 12.59 3.17
N VAL A 228 5.00 13.00 4.19
CA VAL A 228 4.55 14.02 5.15
C VAL A 228 4.34 15.38 4.46
N GLU A 229 5.23 15.77 3.54
CA GLU A 229 5.08 17.01 2.77
C GLU A 229 3.78 17.01 1.96
N VAL A 230 3.50 15.91 1.27
CA VAL A 230 2.28 15.77 0.48
C VAL A 230 1.03 15.78 1.36
N LEU A 231 1.03 15.05 2.48
CA LEU A 231 -0.11 15.02 3.40
C LEU A 231 -0.36 16.38 4.06
N ALA A 232 0.70 17.12 4.38
CA ALA A 232 0.57 18.46 4.93
C ALA A 232 0.02 19.51 3.94
N GLU A 233 0.04 19.19 2.63
CA GLU A 233 -0.58 19.98 1.58
C GLU A 233 -2.01 19.57 1.27
N SER A 234 -2.46 18.41 1.80
CA SER A 234 -3.80 17.88 1.56
C SER A 234 -4.86 18.74 2.28
N PRO A 235 -6.01 19.01 1.63
CA PRO A 235 -7.10 19.72 2.29
C PRO A 235 -7.59 18.99 3.54
N THR A 236 -7.70 19.69 4.66
CA THR A 236 -8.19 19.12 5.94
C THR A 236 -9.69 19.33 6.17
N GLU A 237 -10.31 20.20 5.40
CA GLU A 237 -11.72 20.58 5.59
C GLU A 237 -12.69 19.78 4.71
N ASP A 238 -12.21 19.24 3.61
CA ASP A 238 -13.00 18.40 2.72
C ASP A 238 -12.72 16.92 3.03
N ASN A 239 -13.74 16.19 3.44
CA ASN A 239 -13.67 14.75 3.65
C ASN A 239 -14.46 14.04 2.54
N PRO A 240 -13.93 13.92 1.31
CA PRO A 240 -14.67 13.34 0.21
C PRO A 240 -15.02 11.89 0.48
N THR A 241 -16.22 11.50 0.09
CA THR A 241 -16.64 10.11 0.15
C THR A 241 -16.03 9.34 -1.01
N VAL A 242 -15.33 8.26 -0.68
CA VAL A 242 -14.57 7.44 -1.63
C VAL A 242 -15.11 6.02 -1.65
N PHE A 243 -15.32 5.48 -2.83
CA PHE A 243 -15.55 4.06 -3.03
C PHE A 243 -14.32 3.43 -3.69
N SER A 244 -13.64 2.54 -2.99
CA SER A 244 -12.48 1.83 -3.52
C SER A 244 -12.84 0.39 -3.86
N MET A 245 -12.49 -0.03 -5.07
CA MET A 245 -12.68 -1.40 -5.56
C MET A 245 -11.35 -2.05 -5.88
N PHE A 246 -11.28 -3.36 -5.71
CA PHE A 246 -10.21 -4.22 -6.16
C PHE A 246 -10.72 -5.12 -7.29
N ALA A 247 -10.05 -5.05 -8.43
CA ALA A 247 -10.33 -5.88 -9.60
C ALA A 247 -9.28 -6.99 -9.72
N SER A 248 -9.72 -8.26 -9.69
CA SER A 248 -8.83 -9.41 -9.84
C SER A 248 -9.54 -10.52 -10.59
N GLY A 249 -9.00 -10.92 -11.74
CA GLY A 249 -9.66 -11.88 -12.63
C GLY A 249 -11.04 -11.38 -13.06
N ASP A 250 -12.08 -12.14 -12.75
CA ASP A 250 -13.47 -11.81 -13.10
C ASP A 250 -14.26 -11.21 -11.92
N GLU A 251 -13.59 -10.86 -10.82
CA GLU A 251 -14.22 -10.42 -9.57
C GLU A 251 -13.88 -8.97 -9.25
N LEU A 252 -14.89 -8.26 -8.70
CA LEU A 252 -14.74 -6.95 -8.10
C LEU A 252 -15.12 -7.03 -6.62
N GLN A 253 -14.25 -6.53 -5.76
CA GLN A 253 -14.48 -6.45 -4.32
C GLN A 253 -14.30 -5.01 -3.83
N ALA A 254 -15.00 -4.62 -2.77
CA ALA A 254 -14.81 -3.34 -2.12
C ALA A 254 -13.59 -3.41 -1.17
N ASN A 255 -12.64 -2.49 -1.30
CA ASN A 255 -11.57 -2.33 -0.32
C ASN A 255 -12.09 -1.57 0.90
N THR A 256 -11.76 -2.05 2.09
CA THR A 256 -11.94 -1.31 3.35
C THR A 256 -10.67 -0.53 3.71
N SER A 257 -10.71 0.26 4.79
CA SER A 257 -9.51 0.95 5.31
C SER A 257 -8.46 0.00 5.89
N ASN A 258 -8.75 -1.30 5.98
CA ASN A 258 -7.75 -2.31 6.37
C ASN A 258 -6.84 -2.75 5.20
N THR A 259 -7.04 -2.23 4.00
CA THR A 259 -6.13 -2.42 2.86
C THR A 259 -5.15 -1.24 2.76
N VAL A 260 -4.02 -1.43 2.08
CA VAL A 260 -3.04 -0.36 1.82
C VAL A 260 -3.70 0.84 1.14
N VAL A 261 -4.50 0.60 0.09
CA VAL A 261 -5.24 1.68 -0.61
C VAL A 261 -6.25 2.36 0.32
N GLY A 262 -6.94 1.59 1.15
CA GLY A 262 -7.86 2.13 2.14
C GLY A 262 -7.15 2.99 3.20
N GLY A 263 -5.97 2.58 3.66
CA GLY A 263 -5.10 3.36 4.53
C GLY A 263 -4.66 4.68 3.89
N MET A 264 -4.28 4.65 2.60
CA MET A 264 -3.94 5.87 1.83
C MET A 264 -5.14 6.83 1.71
N ILE A 265 -6.34 6.30 1.44
CA ILE A 265 -7.58 7.11 1.40
C ILE A 265 -7.78 7.82 2.75
N SER A 266 -7.65 7.09 3.85
CA SER A 266 -7.80 7.63 5.20
C SER A 266 -6.73 8.69 5.52
N ALA A 267 -5.47 8.44 5.15
CA ALA A 267 -4.36 9.40 5.33
C ALA A 267 -4.57 10.71 4.55
N LEU A 268 -5.29 10.65 3.42
CA LEU A 268 -5.68 11.80 2.61
C LEU A 268 -7.03 12.42 3.03
N ASN A 269 -7.53 12.12 4.23
CA ASN A 269 -8.82 12.57 4.77
C ASN A 269 -10.05 12.10 3.96
N GLY A 270 -9.91 11.10 3.11
CA GLY A 270 -11.04 10.48 2.42
C GLY A 270 -11.86 9.58 3.35
N VAL A 271 -13.17 9.54 3.13
CA VAL A 271 -14.08 8.65 3.86
C VAL A 271 -14.42 7.46 2.97
N ASN A 272 -13.82 6.30 3.26
CA ASN A 272 -14.14 5.08 2.53
C ASN A 272 -15.53 4.58 2.90
N ILE A 273 -16.46 4.54 1.91
CA ILE A 273 -17.84 4.14 2.18
C ILE A 273 -17.98 2.68 2.60
N ALA A 274 -17.04 1.81 2.20
CA ALA A 274 -17.07 0.39 2.55
C ALA A 274 -16.84 0.13 4.05
N ASP A 275 -16.20 1.05 4.78
CA ASP A 275 -15.98 0.92 6.23
C ASP A 275 -17.27 0.92 7.04
N ASN A 276 -18.33 1.49 6.48
CA ASN A 276 -19.64 1.53 7.11
C ASN A 276 -20.55 0.33 6.75
N TRP A 277 -20.04 -0.62 5.97
CA TRP A 277 -20.83 -1.78 5.57
C TRP A 277 -20.85 -2.85 6.66
N GLU A 278 -21.86 -3.71 6.61
CA GLU A 278 -21.93 -4.87 7.49
C GLU A 278 -20.71 -5.79 7.27
N ASN A 279 -20.09 -6.25 8.36
CA ASN A 279 -18.89 -7.08 8.37
C ASN A 279 -17.58 -6.37 7.92
N SER A 280 -17.54 -5.05 7.85
CA SER A 280 -16.31 -4.31 7.51
C SER A 280 -15.22 -4.39 8.59
N THR A 281 -15.60 -4.59 9.86
CA THR A 281 -14.64 -4.61 10.97
C THR A 281 -13.62 -5.73 10.82
N GLY A 282 -12.36 -5.36 10.60
CA GLY A 282 -11.24 -6.29 10.44
C GLY A 282 -11.19 -7.02 9.08
N ALA A 283 -12.12 -6.75 8.18
CA ALA A 283 -12.07 -7.28 6.82
C ALA A 283 -11.22 -6.36 5.94
N GLU A 284 -10.37 -6.91 5.10
CA GLU A 284 -9.67 -6.15 4.06
C GLU A 284 -10.59 -5.84 2.89
N ARG A 285 -11.38 -6.82 2.46
CA ARG A 285 -12.26 -6.72 1.30
C ARG A 285 -13.64 -7.30 1.59
N LEU A 286 -14.63 -6.75 0.89
CA LEU A 286 -16.04 -7.13 1.01
C LEU A 286 -16.66 -7.33 -0.37
N ASP A 287 -17.67 -8.17 -0.44
CA ASP A 287 -18.53 -8.27 -1.62
C ASP A 287 -19.25 -6.94 -1.85
N ILE A 288 -19.29 -6.49 -3.11
CA ILE A 288 -19.91 -5.22 -3.45
C ILE A 288 -21.43 -5.34 -3.44
N ASN A 289 -22.07 -4.54 -2.58
CA ASN A 289 -23.49 -4.30 -2.64
C ASN A 289 -23.76 -3.00 -3.41
N ILE A 290 -24.16 -3.12 -4.65
CA ILE A 290 -24.34 -1.98 -5.54
C ILE A 290 -25.45 -1.01 -5.07
N GLU A 291 -26.49 -1.50 -4.37
CA GLU A 291 -27.53 -0.65 -3.82
C GLU A 291 -26.97 0.23 -2.67
N THR A 292 -26.05 -0.31 -1.89
CA THR A 292 -25.35 0.44 -0.85
C THR A 292 -24.45 1.51 -1.46
N VAL A 293 -23.70 1.19 -2.51
CA VAL A 293 -22.89 2.16 -3.26
C VAL A 293 -23.77 3.27 -3.84
N TYR A 294 -24.91 2.89 -4.45
CA TYR A 294 -25.87 3.84 -4.99
C TYR A 294 -26.43 4.78 -3.91
N GLY A 295 -26.78 4.22 -2.74
CA GLY A 295 -27.32 4.98 -1.61
C GLY A 295 -26.29 5.93 -1.00
N ALA A 296 -25.01 5.55 -0.97
CA ALA A 296 -23.92 6.37 -0.45
C ALA A 296 -23.52 7.48 -1.43
N ASN A 297 -23.72 7.28 -2.73
CA ASN A 297 -23.40 8.24 -3.80
C ASN A 297 -21.98 8.84 -3.64
N PRO A 298 -20.91 8.03 -3.73
CA PRO A 298 -19.55 8.48 -3.47
C PRO A 298 -19.13 9.58 -4.45
N GLU A 299 -18.29 10.50 -3.98
CA GLU A 299 -17.74 11.59 -4.80
C GLU A 299 -16.58 11.10 -5.68
N ILE A 300 -15.89 10.04 -5.22
CA ILE A 300 -14.73 9.46 -5.92
C ILE A 300 -14.89 7.94 -5.98
N ILE A 301 -14.58 7.36 -7.13
CA ILE A 301 -14.47 5.91 -7.31
C ILE A 301 -13.06 5.57 -7.74
N LEU A 302 -12.40 4.72 -6.95
CA LEU A 302 -11.05 4.22 -7.22
C LEU A 302 -11.12 2.72 -7.55
N VAL A 303 -10.40 2.29 -8.58
CA VAL A 303 -10.32 0.89 -8.97
C VAL A 303 -8.86 0.46 -8.93
N GLN A 304 -8.50 -0.35 -7.96
CA GLN A 304 -7.20 -1.00 -7.87
C GLN A 304 -7.24 -2.28 -8.73
N CYS A 305 -6.22 -2.52 -9.55
CA CYS A 305 -6.16 -3.70 -10.41
C CYS A 305 -4.77 -4.30 -10.46
N HIS A 306 -4.70 -5.63 -10.54
CA HIS A 306 -3.46 -6.38 -10.76
C HIS A 306 -3.21 -6.73 -12.23
N ALA A 307 -4.28 -6.78 -13.04
CA ALA A 307 -4.22 -7.28 -14.41
C ALA A 307 -4.05 -6.18 -15.49
N GLY A 308 -3.76 -4.95 -15.06
CA GLY A 308 -3.68 -3.81 -15.96
C GLY A 308 -4.97 -2.98 -16.03
N GLU A 309 -4.82 -1.72 -16.46
CA GLU A 309 -5.92 -0.75 -16.50
C GLU A 309 -7.05 -1.15 -17.44
N GLU A 310 -6.70 -1.67 -18.62
CA GLU A 310 -7.68 -1.99 -19.68
C GLU A 310 -8.61 -3.12 -19.22
N ASP A 311 -8.06 -4.18 -18.63
CA ASP A 311 -8.84 -5.32 -18.13
C ASP A 311 -9.74 -4.92 -16.95
N ALA A 312 -9.23 -4.12 -16.01
CA ALA A 312 -10.03 -3.63 -14.90
C ALA A 312 -11.17 -2.70 -15.35
N ARG A 313 -10.90 -1.86 -16.35
CA ARG A 313 -11.89 -0.97 -16.94
C ARG A 313 -12.99 -1.77 -17.63
N GLU A 314 -12.63 -2.77 -18.47
CA GLU A 314 -13.58 -3.64 -19.15
C GLU A 314 -14.45 -4.39 -18.13
N LEU A 315 -13.87 -4.87 -17.04
CA LEU A 315 -14.58 -5.56 -15.97
C LEU A 315 -15.61 -4.64 -15.30
N VAL A 316 -15.21 -3.43 -14.90
CA VAL A 316 -16.11 -2.45 -14.28
C VAL A 316 -17.22 -2.04 -15.25
N GLU A 317 -16.90 -1.78 -16.52
CA GLU A 317 -17.89 -1.44 -17.53
C GLU A 317 -18.87 -2.60 -17.82
N THR A 318 -18.38 -3.84 -17.81
CA THR A 318 -19.22 -5.03 -18.01
C THR A 318 -20.21 -5.24 -16.85
N ILE A 319 -19.75 -5.07 -15.62
CA ILE A 319 -20.56 -5.35 -14.41
C ILE A 319 -21.44 -4.15 -14.05
N TYR A 320 -20.93 -2.92 -14.16
CA TYR A 320 -21.56 -1.72 -13.62
C TYR A 320 -21.79 -0.59 -14.65
N GLY A 321 -21.45 -0.78 -15.93
CA GLY A 321 -21.51 0.28 -16.95
C GLY A 321 -22.88 0.91 -17.13
N ASP A 322 -23.96 0.17 -16.89
CA ASP A 322 -25.33 0.67 -16.94
C ASP A 322 -25.81 1.30 -15.62
N ASN A 323 -24.99 1.25 -14.55
CA ASN A 323 -25.37 1.77 -13.25
C ASN A 323 -25.27 3.30 -13.20
N PRO A 324 -26.32 4.02 -12.74
CA PRO A 324 -26.34 5.49 -12.72
C PRO A 324 -25.22 6.13 -11.90
N VAL A 325 -24.74 5.50 -10.83
CA VAL A 325 -23.61 6.02 -10.01
C VAL A 325 -22.34 6.03 -10.85
N PHE A 326 -22.03 4.91 -11.50
CA PHE A 326 -20.82 4.80 -12.34
C PHE A 326 -20.91 5.64 -13.63
N GLN A 327 -22.11 6.04 -14.03
CA GLN A 327 -22.30 6.99 -15.14
C GLN A 327 -22.17 8.45 -14.71
N ALA A 328 -22.47 8.76 -13.45
CA ALA A 328 -22.50 10.12 -12.91
C ALA A 328 -21.16 10.51 -12.25
N VAL A 329 -20.49 9.56 -11.61
CA VAL A 329 -19.23 9.79 -10.91
C VAL A 329 -18.08 9.36 -11.82
N PRO A 330 -17.13 10.26 -12.16
CA PRO A 330 -15.93 9.84 -12.86
C PRO A 330 -15.15 8.87 -11.97
N PHE A 331 -14.89 7.67 -12.47
CA PHE A 331 -14.03 6.75 -11.76
C PHE A 331 -12.60 6.81 -12.28
N THR A 332 -11.69 6.54 -11.37
CA THR A 332 -10.26 6.51 -11.61
C THR A 332 -9.76 5.10 -11.38
N CYS A 333 -9.14 4.50 -12.38
CA CYS A 333 -8.40 3.27 -12.21
C CYS A 333 -7.06 3.59 -11.55
N LEU A 334 -6.81 2.98 -10.39
CA LEU A 334 -5.50 2.88 -9.78
C LEU A 334 -4.86 1.62 -10.33
N VAL A 335 -3.94 1.77 -11.24
CA VAL A 335 -3.14 0.66 -11.75
C VAL A 335 -1.97 0.51 -10.80
N GLU A 336 -1.70 -0.69 -10.32
CA GLU A 336 -0.38 -1.01 -9.83
C GLU A 336 0.54 -0.97 -11.05
N VAL A 337 1.17 0.17 -11.29
CA VAL A 337 2.07 0.32 -12.42
C VAL A 337 3.40 -0.30 -12.06
N HIS A 338 3.68 -1.38 -12.76
CA HIS A 338 4.97 -2.04 -12.68
C HIS A 338 6.07 -1.32 -13.48
N ASP A 339 5.77 -0.24 -14.22
CA ASP A 339 6.66 0.21 -15.30
C ASP A 339 7.59 1.40 -15.00
N GLU A 340 7.53 2.13 -13.86
CA GLU A 340 8.38 3.34 -13.72
C GLU A 340 8.91 3.69 -12.32
N PHE A 341 8.92 2.79 -11.32
CA PHE A 341 9.40 3.16 -9.99
C PHE A 341 10.54 2.28 -9.45
N ASP A 342 11.71 2.87 -9.31
CA ASP A 342 12.82 2.34 -8.51
C ASP A 342 12.52 2.54 -7.02
N GLY A 343 12.25 1.46 -6.32
CA GLY A 343 12.59 1.35 -4.92
C GLY A 343 11.57 1.83 -3.89
N VAL A 344 10.26 1.73 -4.12
CA VAL A 344 9.26 1.81 -3.04
C VAL A 344 8.12 0.86 -3.36
N SER A 345 7.63 0.16 -2.33
CA SER A 345 6.44 -0.72 -2.33
C SER A 345 5.34 -0.31 -3.31
N PRO A 346 4.58 -1.23 -3.89
CA PRO A 346 3.71 -0.99 -5.04
C PRO A 346 2.85 0.26 -4.83
N VAL A 347 3.12 1.28 -5.63
CA VAL A 347 2.38 2.54 -5.62
C VAL A 347 1.37 2.50 -6.74
N CYS A 348 0.13 2.70 -6.36
CA CYS A 348 -0.98 2.80 -7.31
C CYS A 348 -0.90 4.08 -8.14
N PHE A 349 -0.99 3.98 -9.45
CA PHE A 349 -1.06 5.13 -10.35
C PHE A 349 -2.48 5.50 -10.72
N HIS A 350 -2.66 6.80 -10.90
CA HIS A 350 -3.91 7.43 -11.22
C HIS A 350 -3.97 7.81 -12.72
N VAL A 351 -4.94 7.26 -13.46
CA VAL A 351 -5.30 7.78 -14.77
C VAL A 351 -6.75 8.30 -14.70
N PRO A 352 -6.98 9.62 -14.82
CA PRO A 352 -8.33 10.15 -14.79
C PRO A 352 -9.08 9.74 -16.06
N PHE A 353 -10.21 9.07 -15.88
CA PHE A 353 -11.14 8.79 -16.96
C PHE A 353 -12.22 9.87 -17.02
N VAL A 354 -12.16 10.70 -18.03
CA VAL A 354 -13.27 11.60 -18.38
C VAL A 354 -14.04 10.94 -19.51
N LYS A 355 -15.20 10.41 -19.20
CA LYS A 355 -16.13 9.99 -20.26
C LYS A 355 -16.52 11.24 -21.05
N ARG A 356 -16.16 11.29 -22.35
CA ARG A 356 -16.63 12.33 -23.27
C ARG A 356 -18.04 12.06 -23.71
#